data_e954851ae8bf4b1d2657f39d91db4134
#
_entry.id   e954851ae8bf4b1d2657f39d91db4134
#
_cell.length_a   1.000
_cell.length_b   1.000
_cell.length_c   1.000
_cell.angle_alpha   90.00
_cell.angle_beta   90.00
_cell.angle_gamma   90.00
#
_symmetry.space_group_name_H-M   'P 1'
#
loop_
_entity.id
_entity.type
_entity.pdbx_description
1 polymer ?
#
loop_
_entity_poly.entity_id
_entity_poly.type
_entity_poly.pdbx_seq_one_letter_code
_entity_poly.pdbx_strand_id
1 'polypeptide(L)'
;TRYPARAGNDDLVMMVSEDATREQPFAWTAVVLDGYVWFSLKNPADFPATLFWLSNGGRSAAPWESRHCGRLGIEDVCSHFCDSVDLSRKDLLRNLGVPTTRRFSKDEPVTLRNIQVVAAVPEGFGLVKAIVPSGGNAVMLTDENGLTATAAVDWTAL
;
A
#
# COMPACT_ATOMS: atom_id res chain seq x y z
N THR A 1 -5.84 9.14 6.55
CA THR A 1 -6.80 8.91 7.64
C THR A 1 -6.10 8.37 8.89
N ARG A 2 -6.72 8.48 10.04
CA ARG A 2 -6.18 7.91 11.30
C ARG A 2 -6.76 6.52 11.55
N TYR A 3 -5.92 5.61 12.04
CA TYR A 3 -6.31 4.27 12.43
C TYR A 3 -5.73 3.93 13.82
N PRO A 4 -6.41 3.14 14.66
CA PRO A 4 -7.72 2.55 14.45
C PRO A 4 -8.88 3.56 14.56
N ALA A 5 -9.90 3.34 13.74
CA ALA A 5 -11.18 4.05 13.81
C ALA A 5 -12.31 3.02 13.95
N ARG A 6 -13.47 3.42 14.50
CA ARG A 6 -14.65 2.55 14.61
C ARG A 6 -14.39 1.22 15.31
N ALA A 7 -14.24 1.24 16.63
CA ALA A 7 -14.19 0.01 17.41
C ALA A 7 -15.44 -0.88 17.14
N GLY A 8 -15.24 -2.19 17.13
CA GLY A 8 -16.29 -3.17 16.84
C GLY A 8 -16.61 -3.36 15.35
N ASN A 9 -15.78 -2.83 14.43
CA ASN A 9 -15.95 -2.99 12.99
C ASN A 9 -14.72 -3.57 12.34
N ASP A 10 -14.94 -4.41 11.33
CA ASP A 10 -13.93 -4.80 10.35
C ASP A 10 -14.37 -4.26 8.99
N ASP A 11 -13.41 -3.87 8.17
CA ASP A 11 -13.65 -3.34 6.82
C ASP A 11 -12.52 -3.74 5.88
N LEU A 12 -12.79 -3.67 4.59
CA LEU A 12 -11.82 -3.89 3.54
C LEU A 12 -11.94 -2.79 2.50
N VAL A 13 -10.87 -2.06 2.28
CA VAL A 13 -10.80 -0.95 1.32
C VAL A 13 -9.75 -1.25 0.27
N MET A 14 -10.09 -1.11 -1.01
CA MET A 14 -9.14 -1.20 -2.10
C MET A 14 -8.86 0.18 -2.66
N MET A 15 -7.58 0.55 -2.70
CA MET A 15 -7.09 1.77 -3.32
C MET A 15 -6.35 1.40 -4.60
N VAL A 16 -6.71 2.06 -5.70
CA VAL A 16 -6.05 1.88 -7.00
C VAL A 16 -4.80 2.75 -7.04
N SER A 17 -3.70 2.19 -7.52
CA SER A 17 -2.47 2.93 -7.76
C SER A 17 -2.62 3.83 -8.99
N GLU A 18 -2.07 5.04 -8.93
CA GLU A 18 -1.89 5.86 -10.12
C GLU A 18 -0.76 5.28 -11.00
N ASP A 19 -0.84 5.53 -12.30
CA ASP A 19 0.20 5.13 -13.24
C ASP A 19 1.52 5.84 -12.93
N ALA A 20 2.63 5.13 -13.14
CA ALA A 20 3.95 5.72 -12.98
C ALA A 20 4.20 6.82 -14.01
N THR A 21 4.77 7.93 -13.56
CA THR A 21 5.22 9.04 -14.39
C THR A 21 6.73 9.23 -14.22
N ARG A 22 7.32 10.16 -14.99
CA ARG A 22 8.73 10.50 -14.82
C ARG A 22 9.02 11.15 -13.46
N GLU A 23 8.07 11.94 -12.97
CA GLU A 23 8.17 12.65 -11.68
C GLU A 23 7.78 11.76 -10.50
N GLN A 24 6.88 10.80 -10.73
CA GLN A 24 6.40 9.83 -9.74
C GLN A 24 6.54 8.42 -10.30
N PRO A 25 7.76 7.83 -10.29
CA PRO A 25 8.05 6.56 -10.96
C PRO A 25 7.52 5.32 -10.23
N PHE A 26 6.95 5.47 -9.05
CA PHE A 26 6.43 4.40 -8.20
C PHE A 26 5.13 4.81 -7.51
N ALA A 27 4.28 3.86 -7.22
CA ALA A 27 3.18 4.03 -6.27
C ALA A 27 3.70 3.76 -4.85
N TRP A 28 3.00 4.30 -3.84
CA TRP A 28 3.40 4.16 -2.45
C TRP A 28 2.22 4.04 -1.50
N THR A 29 2.49 3.46 -0.35
CA THR A 29 1.60 3.44 0.82
C THR A 29 2.43 3.77 2.04
N ALA A 30 1.90 4.56 2.98
CA ALA A 30 2.63 4.94 4.18
C ALA A 30 1.75 4.91 5.43
N VAL A 31 2.37 4.54 6.55
CA VAL A 31 1.77 4.58 7.89
C VAL A 31 2.73 5.33 8.82
N VAL A 32 2.26 6.43 9.35
CA VAL A 32 3.01 7.22 10.34
C VAL A 32 2.70 6.70 11.74
N LEU A 33 3.74 6.46 12.50
CA LEU A 33 3.69 6.04 13.90
C LEU A 33 4.49 7.03 14.75
N ASP A 34 4.52 6.83 16.05
CA ASP A 34 5.25 7.71 16.95
C ASP A 34 6.76 7.67 16.68
N GLY A 35 7.30 8.77 16.15
CA GLY A 35 8.72 8.94 15.85
C GLY A 35 9.22 8.26 14.56
N TYR A 36 8.39 7.53 13.82
CA TYR A 36 8.80 6.90 12.57
C TYR A 36 7.64 6.72 11.57
N VAL A 37 8.01 6.49 10.33
CA VAL A 37 7.09 6.13 9.26
C VAL A 37 7.49 4.77 8.68
N TRP A 38 6.52 3.89 8.50
CA TRP A 38 6.66 2.76 7.60
C TRP A 38 6.07 3.14 6.24
N PHE A 39 6.72 2.78 5.16
CA PHE A 39 6.15 2.93 3.82
C PHE A 39 6.61 1.82 2.88
N SER A 40 5.79 1.56 1.86
CA SER A 40 6.13 0.71 0.73
C SER A 40 6.20 1.53 -0.55
N LEU A 41 7.14 1.15 -1.44
CA LEU A 41 7.24 1.62 -2.80
C LEU A 41 7.03 0.42 -3.72
N LYS A 42 6.30 0.61 -4.81
CA LYS A 42 5.96 -0.48 -5.75
C LYS A 42 5.82 0.01 -7.17
N ASN A 43 6.07 -0.88 -8.12
CA ASN A 43 5.73 -0.62 -9.50
C ASN A 43 4.20 -0.79 -9.68
N PRO A 44 3.44 0.25 -10.07
CA PRO A 44 2.00 0.15 -10.23
C PRO A 44 1.57 -0.82 -11.34
N ALA A 45 2.44 -1.10 -12.32
CA ALA A 45 2.18 -2.13 -13.33
C ALA A 45 2.20 -3.55 -12.74
N ASP A 46 2.96 -3.78 -11.67
CA ASP A 46 3.01 -5.06 -10.97
C ASP A 46 1.93 -5.16 -9.88
N PHE A 47 1.70 -4.05 -9.17
CA PHE A 47 0.75 -3.94 -8.07
C PHE A 47 -0.21 -2.77 -8.31
N PRO A 48 -1.24 -2.97 -9.16
CA PRO A 48 -2.17 -1.91 -9.54
C PRO A 48 -3.07 -1.44 -8.40
N ALA A 49 -3.12 -2.15 -7.29
CA ALA A 49 -3.94 -1.77 -6.14
C ALA A 49 -3.30 -2.18 -4.81
N THR A 50 -3.78 -1.55 -3.74
CA THR A 50 -3.51 -1.95 -2.35
C THR A 50 -4.82 -2.20 -1.64
N LEU A 51 -4.94 -3.35 -0.99
CA LEU A 51 -6.02 -3.65 -0.06
C LEU A 51 -5.61 -3.24 1.35
N PHE A 52 -6.50 -2.54 2.02
CA PHE A 52 -6.40 -2.23 3.44
C PHE A 52 -7.43 -3.05 4.20
N TRP A 53 -6.95 -4.00 4.97
CA TRP A 53 -7.79 -4.74 5.90
C TRP A 53 -7.80 -4.04 7.26
N LEU A 54 -8.94 -3.46 7.58
CA LEU A 54 -9.18 -2.73 8.81
C LEU A 54 -9.84 -3.68 9.80
N SER A 55 -9.07 -4.27 10.71
CA SER A 55 -9.61 -5.22 11.68
C SER A 55 -9.60 -4.62 13.08
N ASN A 56 -10.78 -4.30 13.58
CA ASN A 56 -10.96 -3.59 14.84
C ASN A 56 -12.13 -4.16 15.68
N GLY A 57 -12.19 -5.49 15.78
CA GLY A 57 -13.12 -6.19 16.66
C GLY A 57 -14.49 -6.50 16.04
N GLY A 58 -14.64 -6.36 14.71
CA GLY A 58 -15.91 -6.66 14.03
C GLY A 58 -16.23 -8.15 13.89
N ARG A 59 -15.23 -9.03 14.04
CA ARG A 59 -15.39 -10.48 13.94
C ARG A 59 -15.78 -11.06 15.31
N SER A 60 -17.08 -11.18 15.57
CA SER A 60 -17.60 -11.67 16.86
C SER A 60 -17.59 -13.18 17.02
N ALA A 61 -17.62 -13.94 15.91
CA ALA A 61 -17.62 -15.40 15.94
C ALA A 61 -16.24 -15.99 16.30
N ALA A 62 -16.23 -17.21 16.82
CA ALA A 62 -15.00 -17.96 17.04
C ALA A 62 -14.25 -18.19 15.71
N PRO A 63 -12.91 -18.20 15.72
CA PRO A 63 -12.01 -18.09 16.88
C PRO A 63 -11.69 -16.64 17.29
N TRP A 64 -12.24 -15.63 16.60
CA TRP A 64 -11.89 -14.23 16.76
C TRP A 64 -12.45 -13.59 18.02
N GLU A 65 -13.74 -13.81 18.30
CA GLU A 65 -14.48 -13.35 19.48
C GLU A 65 -14.24 -11.85 19.79
N SER A 66 -14.22 -11.05 18.74
CA SER A 66 -13.92 -9.59 18.78
C SER A 66 -12.58 -9.21 19.41
N ARG A 67 -11.64 -10.15 19.54
CA ARG A 67 -10.31 -9.89 20.15
C ARG A 67 -9.28 -9.33 19.19
N HIS A 68 -9.53 -9.41 17.89
CA HIS A 68 -8.62 -8.90 16.85
C HIS A 68 -8.87 -7.42 16.59
N CYS A 69 -8.24 -6.57 17.40
CA CYS A 69 -8.44 -5.12 17.39
C CYS A 69 -7.16 -4.38 17.01
N GLY A 70 -7.31 -3.18 16.41
CA GLY A 70 -6.20 -2.30 16.08
C GLY A 70 -5.20 -2.91 15.07
N ARG A 71 -5.67 -3.76 14.16
CA ARG A 71 -4.83 -4.39 13.13
C ARG A 71 -5.15 -3.80 11.76
N LEU A 72 -4.10 -3.37 11.07
CA LEU A 72 -4.14 -2.88 9.70
C LEU A 72 -3.33 -3.81 8.82
N GLY A 73 -4.01 -4.56 7.93
CA GLY A 73 -3.35 -5.28 6.83
C GLY A 73 -3.14 -4.30 5.67
N ILE A 74 -1.97 -4.37 5.04
CA ILE A 74 -1.64 -3.59 3.84
C ILE A 74 -1.12 -4.59 2.82
N GLU A 75 -1.89 -4.81 1.78
CA GLU A 75 -1.69 -5.87 0.81
C GLU A 75 -1.60 -5.27 -0.58
N ASP A 76 -0.40 -5.21 -1.16
CA ASP A 76 -0.19 -4.80 -2.54
C ASP A 76 -0.60 -5.94 -3.47
N VAL A 77 -1.55 -5.70 -4.38
CA VAL A 77 -2.23 -6.75 -5.12
C VAL A 77 -2.43 -6.45 -6.60
N CYS A 78 -2.61 -7.53 -7.38
CA CYS A 78 -3.23 -7.54 -8.70
C CYS A 78 -4.43 -8.49 -8.62
N SER A 79 -5.55 -8.02 -8.09
CA SER A 79 -6.75 -8.82 -7.86
C SER A 79 -8.02 -7.95 -7.84
N HIS A 80 -9.19 -8.58 -7.88
CA HIS A 80 -10.46 -7.94 -7.59
C HIS A 80 -10.78 -8.14 -6.11
N PHE A 81 -10.46 -7.16 -5.28
CA PHE A 81 -10.56 -7.25 -3.82
C PHE A 81 -9.93 -8.53 -3.26
N CYS A 82 -10.43 -9.05 -2.16
CA CYS A 82 -10.11 -10.35 -1.57
C CYS A 82 -11.00 -11.49 -2.11
N ASP A 83 -11.64 -11.26 -3.25
CA ASP A 83 -12.50 -12.22 -3.90
C ASP A 83 -11.71 -13.40 -4.49
N SER A 84 -12.41 -14.38 -4.97
CA SER A 84 -11.79 -15.57 -5.55
C SER A 84 -10.98 -15.24 -6.82
N VAL A 85 -10.06 -16.14 -7.17
CA VAL A 85 -9.35 -16.11 -8.46
C VAL A 85 -10.32 -16.06 -9.64
N ASP A 86 -11.46 -16.74 -9.53
CA ASP A 86 -12.48 -16.75 -10.59
C ASP A 86 -13.15 -15.39 -10.78
N LEU A 87 -13.34 -14.61 -9.71
CA LEU A 87 -13.83 -13.24 -9.82
C LEU A 87 -12.75 -12.30 -10.39
N SER A 88 -11.52 -12.44 -9.95
CA SER A 88 -10.40 -11.67 -10.52
C SER A 88 -10.23 -11.92 -12.03
N ARG A 89 -10.45 -13.16 -12.51
CA ARG A 89 -10.41 -13.49 -13.93
C ARG A 89 -11.50 -12.84 -14.79
N LYS A 90 -12.59 -12.39 -14.19
CA LYS A 90 -13.67 -11.68 -14.91
C LYS A 90 -13.28 -10.26 -15.32
N ASP A 91 -12.16 -9.76 -14.81
CA ASP A 91 -11.59 -8.45 -15.15
C ASP A 91 -12.61 -7.30 -15.02
N LEU A 92 -13.30 -7.30 -13.89
CA LEU A 92 -14.44 -6.39 -13.63
C LEU A 92 -14.00 -4.90 -13.51
N LEU A 93 -12.71 -4.64 -13.30
CA LEU A 93 -12.15 -3.30 -13.20
C LEU A 93 -11.51 -2.82 -14.51
N ARG A 94 -11.66 -3.55 -15.61
CA ARG A 94 -11.11 -3.19 -16.94
C ARG A 94 -11.49 -1.79 -17.37
N ASN A 95 -12.73 -1.39 -17.16
CA ASN A 95 -13.23 -0.06 -17.54
C ASN A 95 -12.56 1.09 -16.76
N LEU A 96 -11.92 0.77 -15.65
CA LEU A 96 -11.12 1.70 -14.85
C LEU A 96 -9.61 1.61 -15.18
N GLY A 97 -9.22 0.79 -16.16
CA GLY A 97 -7.82 0.56 -16.50
C GLY A 97 -7.04 -0.27 -15.47
N VAL A 98 -7.72 -0.91 -14.52
CA VAL A 98 -7.09 -1.64 -13.41
C VAL A 98 -7.06 -3.14 -13.70
N PRO A 99 -5.90 -3.74 -14.00
CA PRO A 99 -5.79 -5.18 -14.18
C PRO A 99 -6.01 -5.92 -12.85
N THR A 100 -6.77 -7.01 -12.92
CA THR A 100 -7.09 -7.86 -11.75
C THR A 100 -6.46 -9.25 -11.84
N THR A 101 -5.70 -9.50 -12.90
CA THR A 101 -4.98 -10.76 -13.10
C THR A 101 -3.68 -10.52 -13.83
N ARG A 102 -2.71 -11.40 -13.58
CA ARG A 102 -1.47 -11.47 -14.34
C ARG A 102 -1.29 -12.90 -14.90
N ARG A 103 -0.90 -12.99 -16.16
CA ARG A 103 -0.58 -14.28 -16.79
C ARG A 103 0.88 -14.61 -16.55
N PHE A 104 1.13 -15.82 -16.09
CA PHE A 104 2.48 -16.38 -15.97
C PHE A 104 2.71 -17.36 -17.13
N SER A 105 3.85 -17.22 -17.78
CA SER A 105 4.37 -18.21 -18.73
C SER A 105 5.27 -19.20 -17.98
N LYS A 106 5.31 -20.45 -18.43
CA LYS A 106 6.27 -21.44 -17.92
C LYS A 106 7.71 -21.17 -18.39
N ASP A 107 7.86 -20.41 -19.47
CA ASP A 107 9.13 -20.23 -20.17
C ASP A 107 9.76 -18.86 -19.86
N GLU A 108 9.02 -17.95 -19.22
CA GLU A 108 9.49 -16.60 -18.91
C GLU A 108 9.32 -16.31 -17.40
N PRO A 109 10.40 -16.03 -16.69
CA PRO A 109 10.31 -15.64 -15.29
C PRO A 109 9.60 -14.29 -15.14
N VAL A 110 8.77 -14.17 -14.12
CA VAL A 110 8.13 -12.91 -13.76
C VAL A 110 8.80 -12.37 -12.49
N THR A 111 9.29 -11.15 -12.56
CA THR A 111 9.85 -10.44 -11.41
C THR A 111 8.82 -9.43 -10.91
N LEU A 112 8.48 -9.50 -9.64
CA LEU A 112 7.66 -8.53 -8.93
C LEU A 112 8.54 -7.81 -7.91
N ARG A 113 8.48 -6.48 -7.88
CA ARG A 113 9.34 -5.68 -7.02
C ARG A 113 8.51 -4.81 -6.09
N ASN A 114 8.86 -4.89 -4.83
CA ASN A 114 8.28 -4.10 -3.75
C ASN A 114 9.40 -3.76 -2.76
N ILE A 115 9.47 -2.52 -2.32
CA ILE A 115 10.45 -2.05 -1.34
C ILE A 115 9.68 -1.62 -0.11
N GLN A 116 10.05 -2.13 1.05
CA GLN A 116 9.50 -1.71 2.34
C GLN A 116 10.59 -1.03 3.17
N VAL A 117 10.25 0.10 3.76
CA VAL A 117 11.19 0.96 4.48
C VAL A 117 10.58 1.41 5.80
N VAL A 118 11.43 1.52 6.81
CA VAL A 118 11.12 2.24 8.05
C VAL A 118 12.13 3.37 8.19
N ALA A 119 11.64 4.58 8.41
CA ALA A 119 12.48 5.76 8.57
C ALA A 119 12.03 6.59 9.78
N ALA A 120 12.99 7.20 10.47
CA ALA A 120 12.68 8.17 11.51
C ALA A 120 12.06 9.43 10.89
N VAL A 121 11.14 10.06 11.63
CA VAL A 121 10.51 11.32 11.24
C VAL A 121 10.68 12.35 12.36
N PRO A 122 10.67 13.66 12.03
CA PRO A 122 10.73 14.71 13.06
C PRO A 122 9.49 14.68 13.95
N GLU A 123 9.62 15.25 15.14
CA GLU A 123 8.49 15.44 16.06
C GLU A 123 7.36 16.24 15.39
N GLY A 124 6.14 15.80 15.59
CA GLY A 124 4.97 16.43 14.97
C GLY A 124 4.72 16.07 13.51
N PHE A 125 5.47 15.14 12.94
CA PHE A 125 5.25 14.66 11.56
C PHE A 125 3.87 14.02 11.44
N GLY A 126 3.05 14.58 10.55
CA GLY A 126 1.66 14.18 10.33
C GLY A 126 1.48 13.13 9.22
N LEU A 127 0.30 13.12 8.62
CA LEU A 127 -0.01 12.18 7.51
C LEU A 127 0.88 12.48 6.29
N VAL A 128 1.49 11.46 5.73
CA VAL A 128 2.28 11.58 4.49
C VAL A 128 1.38 12.04 3.35
N LYS A 129 1.76 13.13 2.73
CA LYS A 129 1.09 13.71 1.55
C LYS A 129 1.80 13.36 0.25
N ALA A 130 3.13 13.21 0.29
CA ALA A 130 3.93 12.87 -0.89
C ALA A 130 5.16 12.06 -0.49
N ILE A 131 5.56 11.15 -1.36
CA ILE A 131 6.86 10.48 -1.36
C ILE A 131 7.41 10.60 -2.77
N VAL A 132 8.50 11.34 -2.94
CA VAL A 132 9.07 11.62 -4.26
C VAL A 132 10.56 11.25 -4.30
N PRO A 133 11.11 10.93 -5.48
CA PRO A 133 12.54 10.74 -5.64
C PRO A 133 13.36 11.95 -5.13
N SER A 134 14.46 11.65 -4.42
CA SER A 134 15.42 12.65 -3.95
C SER A 134 16.83 12.17 -4.30
N GLY A 135 17.22 12.37 -5.55
CA GLY A 135 18.41 11.70 -6.09
C GLY A 135 18.20 10.22 -6.41
N GLY A 136 19.24 9.50 -6.80
CA GLY A 136 19.13 8.09 -7.24
C GLY A 136 18.86 7.09 -6.13
N ASN A 137 19.29 7.36 -4.90
CA ASN A 137 19.27 6.41 -3.79
C ASN A 137 18.57 6.96 -2.55
N ALA A 138 17.59 7.84 -2.73
CA ALA A 138 16.79 8.36 -1.63
C ALA A 138 15.40 8.78 -2.09
N VAL A 139 14.48 8.87 -1.15
CA VAL A 139 13.18 9.50 -1.32
C VAL A 139 12.98 10.55 -0.24
N MET A 140 12.24 11.59 -0.59
CA MET A 140 11.77 12.61 0.33
C MET A 140 10.29 12.41 0.61
N LEU A 141 9.95 12.33 1.88
CA LEU A 141 8.58 12.31 2.36
C LEU A 141 8.19 13.71 2.81
N THR A 142 6.98 14.12 2.46
CA THR A 142 6.40 15.39 2.93
C THR A 142 5.06 15.09 3.58
N ASP A 143 4.82 15.62 4.76
CA ASP A 143 3.56 15.47 5.46
C ASP A 143 2.53 16.55 5.05
N GLU A 144 1.34 16.48 5.63
CA GLU A 144 0.24 17.43 5.40
C GLU A 144 0.53 18.86 5.89
N ASN A 145 1.50 19.03 6.80
CA ASN A 145 1.91 20.31 7.37
C ASN A 145 3.17 20.90 6.70
N GLY A 146 3.79 20.16 5.74
CA GLY A 146 5.01 20.56 5.07
C GLY A 146 6.30 20.15 5.77
N LEU A 147 6.23 19.37 6.86
CA LEU A 147 7.42 18.74 7.44
C LEU A 147 7.97 17.68 6.49
N THR A 148 9.28 17.55 6.44
CA THR A 148 9.95 16.60 5.55
C THR A 148 10.83 15.61 6.30
N ALA A 149 10.95 14.41 5.73
CA ALA A 149 11.91 13.39 6.12
C ALA A 149 12.54 12.77 4.88
N THR A 150 13.79 12.34 4.99
CA THR A 150 14.50 11.67 3.87
C THR A 150 14.84 10.25 4.28
N ALA A 151 14.58 9.30 3.39
CA ALA A 151 14.96 7.91 3.59
C ALA A 151 15.90 7.45 2.47
N ALA A 152 16.99 6.78 2.85
CA ALA A 152 17.89 6.14 1.90
C ALA A 152 17.21 4.87 1.35
N VAL A 153 16.99 4.84 0.03
CA VAL A 153 16.37 3.71 -0.65
C VAL A 153 16.69 3.76 -2.14
N ASP A 154 17.17 2.66 -2.69
CA ASP A 154 17.34 2.51 -4.13
C ASP A 154 15.99 2.20 -4.78
N TRP A 155 15.22 3.23 -5.05
CA TRP A 155 13.93 3.13 -5.72
C TRP A 155 14.05 2.77 -7.20
N THR A 156 15.23 2.88 -7.79
CA THR A 156 15.47 2.51 -9.20
C THR A 156 15.45 0.99 -9.42
N ALA A 157 15.44 0.22 -8.32
CA ALA A 157 15.28 -1.22 -8.35
C ALA A 157 13.83 -1.69 -8.63
N LEU A 158 12.84 -0.79 -8.69
CA LEU A 158 11.42 -1.09 -8.93
C LEU A 158 11.05 -1.32 -10.43
#